data_1ac404860bb031624bbb87f39981d903
#
_entry.id   1ac404860bb031624bbb87f39981d903
#
_cell.length_a   1.000
_cell.length_b   1.000
_cell.length_c   1.000
_cell.angle_alpha   90.00
_cell.angle_beta   90.00
_cell.angle_gamma   90.00
#
_symmetry.space_group_name_H-M   'P 1'
#
loop_
_entity.id
_entity.type
_entity.pdbx_description
1 polymer ?
#
loop_
_entity_poly.entity_id
_entity_poly.type
_entity_poly.pdbx_seq_one_letter_code
_entity_poly.pdbx_strand_id
1 'polypeptide(L)'
;MNFLPDLGLLAWPLWFLTSGCGEELGWRGFALPRLQRTHSALVSSALLTIGWASWHVPMFFYVPSYLTLGLRIVPGFFLGMFAGATVLTWLYNRSGGSVLAVGLWHASFNFVTASPNAGGLAAAVTSTLVMVWAVIVVWPTRRARRISADYRGTGVALTGAPTQGGSR
;
A
#
# COMPACT_ATOMS: atom_id res chain seq x y z
N MET A 1 16.78 -12.03 -6.35
CA MET A 1 16.21 -11.84 -7.69
C MET A 1 17.14 -10.94 -8.49
N ASN A 2 17.89 -11.46 -9.45
CA ASN A 2 18.79 -10.64 -10.25
C ASN A 2 18.19 -10.44 -11.63
N PHE A 3 17.13 -9.59 -11.73
CA PHE A 3 16.59 -9.20 -13.03
C PHE A 3 17.44 -8.15 -13.73
N LEU A 4 18.22 -7.42 -12.96
CA LEU A 4 19.14 -6.41 -13.48
C LEU A 4 20.58 -6.88 -13.24
N PRO A 5 21.51 -6.63 -14.17
CA PRO A 5 22.92 -6.79 -13.91
C PRO A 5 23.30 -5.98 -12.66
N ASP A 6 24.44 -6.31 -12.06
CA ASP A 6 24.92 -5.56 -10.88
C ASP A 6 25.34 -4.14 -11.34
N LEU A 7 24.37 -3.25 -11.33
CA LEU A 7 24.56 -1.85 -11.69
C LEU A 7 24.84 -0.97 -10.47
N GLY A 8 24.99 -1.58 -9.30
CA GLY A 8 25.17 -0.84 -8.05
C GLY A 8 24.07 0.22 -7.87
N LEU A 9 24.46 1.46 -7.53
CA LEU A 9 23.51 2.56 -7.34
C LEU A 9 22.75 2.95 -8.60
N LEU A 10 23.27 2.66 -9.80
CA LEU A 10 22.58 2.94 -11.06
C LEU A 10 21.33 2.08 -11.28
N ALA A 11 21.14 1.02 -10.49
CA ALA A 11 19.90 0.25 -10.51
C ALA A 11 18.71 1.05 -9.96
N TRP A 12 18.92 2.03 -9.08
CA TRP A 12 17.82 2.80 -8.48
C TRP A 12 17.00 3.60 -9.51
N PRO A 13 17.60 4.36 -10.46
CA PRO A 13 16.83 5.02 -11.52
C PRO A 13 15.99 4.05 -12.37
N LEU A 14 16.48 2.84 -12.62
CA LEU A 14 15.73 1.83 -13.36
C LEU A 14 14.52 1.36 -12.55
N TRP A 15 14.68 1.11 -11.25
CA TRP A 15 13.55 0.81 -10.36
C TRP A 15 12.55 1.96 -10.30
N PHE A 16 13.02 3.21 -10.32
CA PHE A 16 12.13 4.36 -10.34
C PHE A 16 11.33 4.46 -11.64
N LEU A 17 11.95 4.21 -12.80
CA LEU A 17 11.25 4.26 -14.09
C LEU A 17 10.27 3.08 -14.25
N THR A 18 10.63 1.88 -13.80
CA THR A 18 9.82 0.67 -13.96
C THR A 18 8.71 0.58 -12.90
N SER A 19 9.05 0.31 -11.65
CA SER A 19 8.05 0.14 -10.58
C SER A 19 7.55 1.50 -10.04
N GLY A 20 8.43 2.49 -9.91
CA GLY A 20 8.04 3.81 -9.41
C GLY A 20 7.08 4.54 -10.34
N CYS A 21 7.48 4.80 -11.57
CA CYS A 21 6.62 5.47 -12.56
C CYS A 21 5.70 4.48 -13.26
N GLY A 22 6.24 3.38 -13.79
CA GLY A 22 5.49 2.45 -14.63
C GLY A 22 4.28 1.84 -13.92
N GLU A 23 4.43 1.41 -12.68
CA GLU A 23 3.32 0.82 -11.93
C GLU A 23 2.47 1.88 -11.22
N GLU A 24 3.09 2.87 -10.55
CA GLU A 24 2.36 3.79 -9.69
C GLU A 24 1.46 4.77 -10.44
N LEU A 25 1.79 5.13 -11.68
CA LEU A 25 0.89 5.89 -12.54
C LEU A 25 -0.43 5.13 -12.77
N GLY A 26 -0.36 3.81 -12.98
CA GLY A 26 -1.54 2.96 -13.14
C GLY A 26 -2.27 2.72 -11.80
N TRP A 27 -1.55 2.26 -10.80
CA TRP A 27 -2.17 1.84 -9.54
C TRP A 27 -2.64 3.02 -8.70
N ARG A 28 -1.78 4.01 -8.41
CA ARG A 28 -2.11 5.15 -7.53
C ARG A 28 -2.56 6.38 -8.29
N GLY A 29 -2.04 6.60 -9.50
CA GLY A 29 -2.49 7.72 -10.35
C GLY A 29 -3.86 7.51 -10.97
N PHE A 30 -4.21 6.27 -11.34
CA PHE A 30 -5.46 5.97 -12.03
C PHE A 30 -6.47 5.15 -11.20
N ALA A 31 -6.09 3.95 -10.74
CA ALA A 31 -7.03 3.02 -10.14
C ALA A 31 -7.46 3.42 -8.73
N LEU A 32 -6.52 3.79 -7.85
CA LEU A 32 -6.80 4.14 -6.47
C LEU A 32 -7.80 5.30 -6.31
N PRO A 33 -7.66 6.46 -7.00
CA PRO A 33 -8.62 7.55 -6.87
C PRO A 33 -10.03 7.15 -7.28
N ARG A 34 -10.18 6.24 -8.25
CA ARG A 34 -11.47 5.75 -8.71
C ARG A 34 -12.12 4.83 -7.69
N LEU A 35 -11.35 3.91 -7.12
CA LEU A 35 -11.81 3.02 -6.06
C LEU A 35 -12.22 3.81 -4.81
N GLN A 36 -11.49 4.84 -4.44
CA GLN A 36 -11.77 5.66 -3.26
C GLN A 36 -13.01 6.55 -3.41
N ARG A 37 -13.59 6.67 -4.60
CA ARG A 37 -14.89 7.34 -4.77
C ARG A 37 -16.04 6.59 -4.08
N THR A 38 -15.96 5.27 -4.01
CA THR A 38 -17.03 4.39 -3.51
C THR A 38 -16.59 3.51 -2.34
N HIS A 39 -15.29 3.38 -2.11
CA HIS A 39 -14.74 2.48 -1.09
C HIS A 39 -13.83 3.23 -0.11
N SER A 40 -13.71 2.69 1.10
CA SER A 40 -12.73 3.19 2.06
C SER A 40 -11.30 2.91 1.58
N ALA A 41 -10.32 3.64 2.10
CA ALA A 41 -8.90 3.44 1.77
C ALA A 41 -8.44 1.98 1.95
N LEU A 42 -8.89 1.30 3.01
CA LEU A 42 -8.53 -0.09 3.28
C LEU A 42 -9.15 -1.06 2.26
N VAL A 43 -10.42 -0.87 1.91
CA VAL A 43 -11.10 -1.68 0.88
C VAL A 43 -10.47 -1.43 -0.49
N SER A 44 -10.14 -0.18 -0.81
CA SER A 44 -9.43 0.17 -2.04
C SER A 44 -8.05 -0.50 -2.10
N SER A 45 -7.31 -0.53 -0.98
CA SER A 45 -6.02 -1.25 -0.90
C SER A 45 -6.18 -2.75 -1.13
N ALA A 46 -7.24 -3.37 -0.58
CA ALA A 46 -7.50 -4.79 -0.78
C ALA A 46 -7.83 -5.11 -2.25
N LEU A 47 -8.68 -4.30 -2.88
CA LEU A 47 -9.03 -4.46 -4.30
C LEU A 47 -7.81 -4.25 -5.20
N LEU A 48 -6.99 -3.23 -4.92
CA LEU A 48 -5.72 -3.02 -5.63
C LEU A 48 -4.77 -4.19 -5.45
N THR A 49 -4.72 -4.79 -4.25
CA THR A 49 -3.87 -5.96 -3.99
C THR A 49 -4.24 -7.12 -4.90
N ILE A 50 -5.52 -7.37 -5.13
CA ILE A 50 -5.96 -8.44 -6.04
C ILE A 50 -5.42 -8.19 -7.45
N GLY A 51 -5.61 -7.00 -8.01
CA GLY A 51 -5.11 -6.65 -9.33
C GLY A 51 -3.59 -6.68 -9.41
N TRP A 52 -2.92 -6.08 -8.43
CA TRP A 52 -1.46 -5.97 -8.39
C TRP A 52 -0.79 -7.32 -8.18
N ALA A 53 -1.31 -8.17 -7.29
CA ALA A 53 -0.82 -9.53 -7.11
C ALA A 53 -1.05 -10.40 -8.36
N SER A 54 -2.20 -10.25 -9.02
CA SER A 54 -2.47 -10.94 -10.28
C SER A 54 -1.49 -10.56 -11.39
N TRP A 55 -1.08 -9.29 -11.45
CA TRP A 55 -0.04 -8.80 -12.35
C TRP A 55 1.31 -9.51 -12.13
N HIS A 56 1.59 -9.94 -10.90
CA HIS A 56 2.82 -10.67 -10.55
C HIS A 56 2.74 -12.18 -10.74
N VAL A 57 1.56 -12.75 -11.02
CA VAL A 57 1.39 -14.21 -11.19
C VAL A 57 2.36 -14.80 -12.21
N PRO A 58 2.62 -14.18 -13.39
CA PRO A 58 3.59 -14.74 -14.34
C PRO A 58 4.98 -14.98 -13.75
N MET A 59 5.40 -14.18 -12.76
CA MET A 59 6.73 -14.33 -12.12
C MET A 59 6.92 -15.70 -11.45
N PHE A 60 5.84 -16.33 -11.00
CA PHE A 60 5.88 -17.66 -10.38
C PHE A 60 6.29 -18.77 -11.36
N PHE A 61 6.26 -18.51 -12.66
CA PHE A 61 6.58 -19.49 -13.71
C PHE A 61 7.99 -19.36 -14.27
N TYR A 62 8.70 -18.25 -14.01
CA TYR A 62 10.03 -18.04 -14.58
C TYR A 62 11.08 -17.48 -13.61
N VAL A 63 10.67 -16.96 -12.42
CA VAL A 63 11.63 -16.43 -11.45
C VAL A 63 12.17 -17.56 -10.58
N PRO A 64 13.51 -17.83 -10.60
CA PRO A 64 14.09 -18.98 -9.91
C PRO A 64 13.75 -19.05 -8.42
N SER A 65 13.74 -17.91 -7.71
CA SER A 65 13.40 -17.88 -6.28
C SER A 65 11.94 -18.27 -6.00
N TYR A 66 11.00 -17.90 -6.88
CA TYR A 66 9.60 -18.30 -6.74
C TYR A 66 9.40 -19.78 -7.11
N LEU A 67 10.10 -20.25 -8.13
CA LEU A 67 10.07 -21.67 -8.52
C LEU A 67 10.60 -22.56 -7.38
N THR A 68 11.69 -22.15 -6.73
CA THR A 68 12.31 -22.92 -5.63
C THR A 68 11.40 -22.97 -4.38
N LEU A 69 10.73 -21.89 -4.05
CA LEU A 69 9.83 -21.80 -2.89
C LEU A 69 8.45 -22.41 -3.15
N GLY A 70 8.05 -22.50 -4.42
CA GLY A 70 6.77 -23.06 -4.85
C GLY A 70 5.57 -22.36 -4.21
N LEU A 71 4.46 -23.09 -4.06
CA LEU A 71 3.21 -22.53 -3.52
C LEU A 71 3.28 -22.08 -2.07
N ARG A 72 4.31 -22.47 -1.32
CA ARG A 72 4.48 -22.07 0.09
C ARG A 72 4.69 -20.57 0.28
N ILE A 73 5.23 -19.88 -0.75
CA ILE A 73 5.44 -18.42 -0.70
C ILE A 73 4.14 -17.63 -0.90
N VAL A 74 3.13 -18.22 -1.53
CA VAL A 74 1.91 -17.52 -1.97
C VAL A 74 1.20 -16.76 -0.83
N PRO A 75 0.93 -17.34 0.35
CA PRO A 75 0.27 -16.60 1.42
C PRO A 75 1.09 -15.39 1.90
N GLY A 76 2.39 -15.57 2.09
CA GLY A 76 3.31 -14.48 2.49
C GLY A 76 3.42 -13.40 1.42
N PHE A 77 3.42 -13.77 0.16
CA PHE A 77 3.43 -12.85 -0.97
C PHE A 77 2.17 -11.97 -0.99
N PHE A 78 0.98 -12.55 -0.90
CA PHE A 78 -0.27 -11.79 -0.86
C PHE A 78 -0.36 -10.89 0.36
N LEU A 79 0.07 -11.37 1.53
CA LEU A 79 0.10 -10.57 2.75
C LEU A 79 1.06 -9.39 2.63
N GLY A 80 2.24 -9.60 2.07
CA GLY A 80 3.22 -8.56 1.79
C GLY A 80 2.70 -7.51 0.81
N MET A 81 2.06 -7.98 -0.28
CA MET A 81 1.43 -7.09 -1.27
C MET A 81 0.31 -6.25 -0.66
N PHE A 82 -0.53 -6.84 0.20
CA PHE A 82 -1.59 -6.10 0.89
C PHE A 82 -1.02 -5.06 1.87
N ALA A 83 0.02 -5.40 2.62
CA ALA A 83 0.70 -4.46 3.49
C ALA A 83 1.31 -3.30 2.68
N GLY A 84 2.03 -3.61 1.59
CA GLY A 84 2.58 -2.61 0.68
C GLY A 84 1.50 -1.72 0.07
N ALA A 85 0.41 -2.30 -0.46
CA ALA A 85 -0.71 -1.56 -1.02
C ALA A 85 -1.34 -0.60 0.02
N THR A 86 -1.44 -1.03 1.28
CA THR A 86 -1.99 -0.23 2.37
C THR A 86 -1.08 0.96 2.71
N VAL A 87 0.23 0.74 2.82
CA VAL A 87 1.21 1.80 3.09
C VAL A 87 1.25 2.81 1.94
N LEU A 88 1.28 2.33 0.69
CA LEU A 88 1.30 3.19 -0.49
C LEU A 88 0.00 3.99 -0.66
N THR A 89 -1.16 3.40 -0.32
CA THR A 89 -2.45 4.12 -0.29
C THR A 89 -2.43 5.20 0.78
N TRP A 90 -1.90 4.91 1.97
CA TRP A 90 -1.74 5.89 3.03
C TRP A 90 -0.81 7.03 2.62
N LEU A 91 0.35 6.70 2.04
CA LEU A 91 1.32 7.70 1.57
C LEU A 91 0.72 8.59 0.48
N TYR A 92 0.02 8.01 -0.50
CA TYR A 92 -0.70 8.75 -1.53
C TYR A 92 -1.68 9.76 -0.93
N ASN A 93 -2.53 9.29 -0.01
CA ASN A 93 -3.54 10.15 0.62
C ASN A 93 -2.92 11.25 1.49
N ARG A 94 -1.81 10.95 2.18
CA ARG A 94 -1.10 11.93 3.05
C ARG A 94 -0.28 12.94 2.28
N SER A 95 0.19 12.59 1.11
CA SER A 95 0.96 13.48 0.23
C SER A 95 0.08 14.33 -0.72
N GLY A 96 -1.24 14.38 -0.48
CA GLY A 96 -2.16 15.13 -1.34
C GLY A 96 -2.33 14.52 -2.73
N GLY A 97 -2.18 13.21 -2.88
CA GLY A 97 -2.30 12.51 -4.16
C GLY A 97 -1.02 12.48 -5.00
N SER A 98 0.13 12.66 -4.37
CA SER A 98 1.42 12.67 -5.09
C SER A 98 1.85 11.27 -5.52
N VAL A 99 1.70 10.97 -6.81
CA VAL A 99 2.22 9.73 -7.43
C VAL A 99 3.75 9.70 -7.36
N LEU A 100 4.41 10.87 -7.45
CA LEU A 100 5.86 10.97 -7.33
C LEU A 100 6.36 10.48 -5.96
N ALA A 101 5.73 10.92 -4.86
CA ALA A 101 6.11 10.49 -3.52
C ALA A 101 5.97 8.97 -3.36
N VAL A 102 4.91 8.40 -3.89
CA VAL A 102 4.66 6.95 -3.86
C VAL A 102 5.67 6.21 -4.73
N GLY A 103 5.94 6.71 -5.93
CA GLY A 103 6.92 6.12 -6.86
C GLY A 103 8.34 6.11 -6.32
N LEU A 104 8.77 7.21 -5.69
CA LEU A 104 10.08 7.29 -5.02
C LEU A 104 10.20 6.26 -3.89
N TRP A 105 9.17 6.14 -3.08
CA TRP A 105 9.14 5.15 -2.00
C TRP A 105 9.18 3.72 -2.54
N HIS A 106 8.33 3.41 -3.54
CA HIS A 106 8.23 2.07 -4.14
C HIS A 106 9.55 1.65 -4.80
N ALA A 107 10.16 2.54 -5.58
CA ALA A 107 11.47 2.30 -6.18
C ALA A 107 12.56 2.04 -5.14
N SER A 108 12.58 2.82 -4.06
CA SER A 108 13.55 2.65 -2.98
C SER A 108 13.34 1.33 -2.23
N PHE A 109 12.09 0.94 -1.99
CA PHE A 109 11.75 -0.36 -1.42
C PHE A 109 12.26 -1.50 -2.30
N ASN A 110 11.98 -1.47 -3.61
CA ASN A 110 12.43 -2.49 -4.54
C ASN A 110 13.95 -2.51 -4.67
N PHE A 111 14.61 -1.36 -4.69
CA PHE A 111 16.06 -1.27 -4.70
C PHE A 111 16.68 -1.98 -3.50
N VAL A 112 16.12 -1.78 -2.29
CA VAL A 112 16.62 -2.41 -1.06
C VAL A 112 16.28 -3.90 -1.00
N THR A 113 15.11 -4.33 -1.51
CA THR A 113 14.64 -5.71 -1.32
C THR A 113 14.93 -6.64 -2.50
N ALA A 114 15.11 -6.10 -3.70
CA ALA A 114 15.25 -6.87 -4.94
C ALA A 114 16.60 -6.67 -5.65
N SER A 115 17.50 -5.82 -5.15
CA SER A 115 18.85 -5.70 -5.71
C SER A 115 19.72 -6.93 -5.36
N PRO A 116 20.74 -7.26 -6.18
CA PRO A 116 21.60 -8.42 -5.94
C PRO A 116 22.27 -8.45 -4.57
N ASN A 117 22.60 -7.27 -4.03
CA ASN A 117 23.28 -7.10 -2.75
C ASN A 117 22.34 -7.00 -1.54
N ALA A 118 21.02 -6.95 -1.76
CA ALA A 118 20.00 -6.76 -0.71
C ALA A 118 19.38 -8.09 -0.24
N GLY A 119 19.93 -9.24 -0.66
CA GLY A 119 19.42 -10.56 -0.29
C GLY A 119 19.42 -10.82 1.22
N GLY A 120 18.49 -11.65 1.68
CA GLY A 120 18.47 -12.17 3.05
C GLY A 120 17.96 -11.15 4.09
N LEU A 121 18.80 -10.72 5.03
CA LEU A 121 18.40 -9.96 6.20
C LEU A 121 17.80 -8.58 5.87
N ALA A 122 18.41 -7.84 4.94
CA ALA A 122 17.91 -6.50 4.56
C ALA A 122 16.49 -6.55 3.98
N ALA A 123 16.23 -7.49 3.08
CA ALA A 123 14.92 -7.70 2.51
C ALA A 123 13.89 -8.13 3.57
N ALA A 124 14.26 -9.05 4.47
CA ALA A 124 13.40 -9.52 5.55
C ALA A 124 13.04 -8.39 6.53
N VAL A 125 14.03 -7.62 6.98
CA VAL A 125 13.82 -6.48 7.89
C VAL A 125 12.93 -5.43 7.24
N THR A 126 13.25 -5.01 6.01
CA THR A 126 12.50 -3.98 5.30
C THR A 126 11.05 -4.40 5.07
N SER A 127 10.81 -5.64 4.63
CA SER A 127 9.45 -6.17 4.44
C SER A 127 8.67 -6.26 5.76
N THR A 128 9.33 -6.67 6.86
CA THR A 128 8.73 -6.69 8.20
C THR A 128 8.34 -5.28 8.65
N LEU A 129 9.21 -4.29 8.45
CA LEU A 129 8.89 -2.90 8.79
C LEU A 129 7.69 -2.36 8.01
N VAL A 130 7.54 -2.73 6.73
CA VAL A 130 6.36 -2.38 5.93
C VAL A 130 5.08 -3.03 6.49
N MET A 131 5.15 -4.29 6.91
CA MET A 131 4.00 -4.96 7.53
C MET A 131 3.60 -4.29 8.86
N VAL A 132 4.57 -3.96 9.70
CA VAL A 132 4.33 -3.22 10.96
C VAL A 132 3.74 -1.84 10.66
N TRP A 133 4.29 -1.14 9.67
CA TRP A 133 3.76 0.17 9.25
C TRP A 133 2.32 0.07 8.76
N ALA A 134 1.97 -0.94 7.96
CA ALA A 134 0.60 -1.16 7.53
C ALA A 134 -0.36 -1.34 8.71
N VAL A 135 0.04 -2.10 9.74
CA VAL A 135 -0.75 -2.27 10.97
C VAL A 135 -0.93 -0.92 11.68
N ILE A 136 0.14 -0.15 11.85
CA ILE A 136 0.10 1.18 12.51
C ILE A 136 -0.86 2.12 11.76
N VAL A 137 -0.83 2.14 10.44
CA VAL A 137 -1.68 3.02 9.62
C VAL A 137 -3.16 2.64 9.73
N VAL A 138 -3.47 1.35 9.84
CA VAL A 138 -4.85 0.86 9.92
C VAL A 138 -5.45 0.99 11.32
N TRP A 139 -4.63 0.94 12.36
CA TRP A 139 -5.06 0.96 13.76
C TRP A 139 -5.91 2.18 14.16
N PRO A 140 -5.52 3.44 13.85
CA PRO A 140 -6.30 4.63 14.22
C PRO A 140 -7.68 4.67 13.54
N THR A 141 -7.77 4.20 12.30
CA THR A 141 -9.02 4.21 11.52
C THR A 141 -10.06 3.28 12.13
N ARG A 142 -9.64 2.14 12.71
CA ARG A 142 -10.52 1.22 13.44
C ARG A 142 -11.02 1.82 14.74
N ARG A 143 -10.16 2.54 15.48
CA ARG A 143 -10.53 3.19 16.75
C ARG A 143 -11.56 4.31 16.54
N ALA A 144 -11.35 5.16 15.54
CA ALA A 144 -12.29 6.22 15.19
C ALA A 144 -13.68 5.67 14.78
N ARG A 145 -13.72 4.56 14.04
CA ARG A 145 -14.98 3.90 13.66
C ARG A 145 -15.71 3.28 14.85
N ARG A 146 -15.00 2.69 15.83
CA ARG A 146 -15.62 2.17 17.06
C ARG A 146 -16.23 3.30 17.88
N ILE A 147 -15.51 4.38 18.09
CA ILE A 147 -16.01 5.56 18.81
C ILE A 147 -17.27 6.12 18.13
N SER A 148 -17.27 6.25 16.80
CA SER A 148 -18.43 6.73 16.04
C SER A 148 -19.63 5.77 16.06
N ALA A 149 -19.40 4.47 16.20
CA ALA A 149 -20.46 3.46 16.35
C ALA A 149 -21.07 3.50 17.76
N ASP A 150 -20.25 3.65 18.79
CA ASP A 150 -20.71 3.77 20.19
C ASP A 150 -21.55 5.06 20.36
N TYR A 151 -21.16 6.18 19.78
CA TYR A 151 -21.94 7.42 19.82
C TYR A 151 -23.30 7.27 19.12
N ARG A 152 -23.39 6.50 18.04
CA ARG A 152 -24.67 6.20 17.37
C ARG A 152 -25.55 5.22 18.17
N GLY A 153 -24.93 4.29 18.88
CA GLY A 153 -25.63 3.31 19.71
C GLY A 153 -26.21 3.89 21.02
N THR A 154 -25.62 4.98 21.52
CA THR A 154 -26.07 5.62 22.79
C THR A 154 -27.19 6.64 22.61
N GLY A 155 -27.68 6.88 21.40
CA GLY A 155 -28.86 7.73 21.16
C GLY A 155 -28.73 9.20 21.60
N VAL A 156 -27.51 9.68 21.89
CA VAL A 156 -27.27 11.09 22.23
C VAL A 156 -27.38 11.88 20.93
N ALA A 157 -28.59 12.33 20.61
CA ALA A 157 -28.83 13.33 19.59
C ALA A 157 -28.11 14.61 20.00
N LEU A 158 -27.26 15.12 19.14
CA LEU A 158 -26.71 16.49 19.26
C LEU A 158 -27.85 17.49 18.99
N THR A 159 -28.81 17.58 19.92
CA THR A 159 -29.80 18.64 19.97
C THR A 159 -29.17 19.86 20.63
N GLY A 160 -28.46 20.64 19.89
CA GLY A 160 -27.82 21.87 20.30
C GLY A 160 -27.77 22.89 19.16
N ALA A 161 -28.81 22.92 18.30
CA ALA A 161 -29.00 24.09 17.45
C ALA A 161 -29.75 25.16 18.29
N PRO A 162 -29.19 26.37 18.51
CA PRO A 162 -29.95 27.45 19.13
C PRO A 162 -31.09 27.84 18.20
N THR A 163 -32.33 27.67 18.68
CA THR A 163 -33.50 28.26 18.07
C THR A 163 -33.32 29.78 18.07
N GLN A 164 -33.11 30.37 16.90
CA GLN A 164 -33.24 31.81 16.77
C GLN A 164 -34.73 32.14 16.98
N GLY A 165 -34.99 32.69 18.16
CA GLY A 165 -36.28 33.25 18.49
C GLY A 165 -36.58 34.41 17.59
N GLY A 166 -37.68 34.34 16.86
CA GLY A 166 -38.28 35.46 16.18
C GLY A 166 -38.84 36.44 17.22
N SER A 167 -38.54 37.70 17.06
CA SER A 167 -39.31 38.82 17.63
C SER A 167 -39.43 39.89 16.57
N ARG A 168 -40.63 40.03 16.13
CA ARG A 168 -41.42 41.23 15.82
C ARG A 168 -40.63 42.41 15.24
#